data_616b0892d292aec0dd39d3464c4622ec
#
_entry.id   616b0892d292aec0dd39d3464c4622ec
#
_cell.length_a   1.000
_cell.length_b   1.000
_cell.length_c   1.000
_cell.angle_alpha   90.00
_cell.angle_beta   90.00
_cell.angle_gamma   90.00
#
_symmetry.space_group_name_H-M   'P 1'
#
loop_
_entity.id
_entity.type
_entity.pdbx_description
1 polymer ?
#
loop_
_entity_poly.entity_id
_entity_poly.type
_entity_poly.pdbx_seq_one_letter_code
_entity_poly.pdbx_strand_id
1 'polypeptide(L)'
;MALRSLDNALPISPERPKKLAKVAVCIQKPSDLGVNDENKATIPAAATVDSVIDYIASEDLKAIEDPETKIQTLMEELASKDWTKVCESLNNVRRFAIYHPSFLVPILDKVMLVMVKAMNNPRSALCKNSIMASSDIFNSFGDKIVASDAFDPLLLQLLLKASQDKKFVREETEKALQAMVESLPPLALLHKLLVYVTHSNLRIRAKAAVSISKCVSKMGLEGMKEFGLVSLIQVAADLLNDRLPEARDAARSTVMLVYEAVIRGEEQNNHEGLSPMELWQSFCCSNLTAIQAQSMAKIIHS
;
A
#
# COMPACT_ATOMS: atom_id res chain seq x y z
N MET A 1 -7.88 76.34 -8.24
CA MET A 1 -8.14 75.19 -7.35
C MET A 1 -7.14 74.11 -7.71
N ALA A 2 -6.15 73.87 -6.87
CA ALA A 2 -5.07 72.95 -7.11
C ALA A 2 -5.40 71.53 -6.63
N LEU A 3 -5.24 70.57 -7.51
CA LEU A 3 -5.38 69.15 -7.19
C LEU A 3 -4.05 68.63 -6.61
N ARG A 4 -4.09 68.11 -5.38
CA ARG A 4 -2.95 67.44 -4.71
C ARG A 4 -2.83 66.03 -5.24
N SER A 5 -1.62 65.64 -5.66
CA SER A 5 -1.24 64.27 -5.95
C SER A 5 -1.11 63.42 -4.66
N LEU A 6 -1.67 62.20 -4.66
CA LEU A 6 -1.53 61.23 -3.62
C LEU A 6 -0.29 60.34 -3.95
N ASP A 7 0.76 60.51 -3.14
CA ASP A 7 1.93 59.59 -3.16
C ASP A 7 1.53 58.27 -2.50
N ASN A 8 1.47 57.20 -3.29
CA ASN A 8 1.37 55.80 -2.83
C ASN A 8 2.77 55.22 -2.66
N ALA A 9 3.35 55.35 -1.48
CA ALA A 9 4.56 54.63 -1.10
C ALA A 9 4.17 53.26 -0.50
N LEU A 10 4.54 52.17 -1.18
CA LEU A 10 4.41 50.81 -0.67
C LEU A 10 5.49 50.53 0.39
N PRO A 11 5.17 49.82 1.50
CA PRO A 11 6.17 49.48 2.51
C PRO A 11 7.16 48.44 2.03
N ILE A 12 8.45 48.74 2.22
CA ILE A 12 9.60 47.88 1.90
C ILE A 12 9.62 46.72 2.93
N SER A 13 9.51 45.48 2.45
CA SER A 13 9.70 44.27 3.26
C SER A 13 11.17 44.05 3.58
N PRO A 14 11.54 43.64 4.82
CA PRO A 14 12.92 43.34 5.16
C PRO A 14 13.45 42.08 4.47
N GLU A 15 14.63 42.21 3.85
CA GLU A 15 15.33 41.11 3.19
C GLU A 15 15.75 39.99 4.16
N ARG A 16 15.46 38.77 3.81
CA ARG A 16 15.95 37.57 4.52
C ARG A 16 17.45 37.38 4.24
N PRO A 17 18.29 37.06 5.23
CA PRO A 17 19.69 36.79 5.03
C PRO A 17 19.91 35.52 4.21
N LYS A 18 20.70 35.62 3.14
CA LYS A 18 21.16 34.52 2.27
C LYS A 18 22.09 33.59 3.07
N LYS A 19 21.75 32.31 3.20
CA LYS A 19 22.65 31.28 3.70
C LYS A 19 23.79 31.06 2.69
N LEU A 20 25.01 31.29 3.12
CA LEU A 20 26.24 30.98 2.39
C LEU A 20 26.36 29.45 2.23
N ALA A 21 26.48 29.02 0.97
CA ALA A 21 26.81 27.65 0.61
C ALA A 21 28.25 27.34 1.01
N LYS A 22 28.47 26.31 1.82
CA LYS A 22 29.81 25.78 2.11
C LYS A 22 30.31 25.03 0.86
N VAL A 23 31.32 25.55 0.23
CA VAL A 23 32.09 24.89 -0.82
C VAL A 23 32.89 23.76 -0.17
N ALA A 24 32.65 22.51 -0.56
CA ALA A 24 33.49 21.38 -0.21
C ALA A 24 34.74 21.38 -1.10
N VAL A 25 35.89 21.61 -0.49
CA VAL A 25 37.20 21.49 -1.17
C VAL A 25 37.58 20.01 -1.17
N CYS A 26 37.70 19.43 -2.36
CA CYS A 26 38.35 18.13 -2.57
C CYS A 26 39.85 18.27 -2.35
N ILE A 27 40.38 17.58 -1.34
CA ILE A 27 41.83 17.38 -1.18
C ILE A 27 42.16 15.96 -1.62
N GLN A 28 42.99 15.87 -2.69
CA GLN A 28 43.62 14.65 -3.18
C GLN A 28 44.64 14.12 -2.18
N LYS A 29 44.72 12.79 -2.05
CA LYS A 29 45.79 12.09 -1.33
C LYS A 29 47.12 12.16 -2.07
N PRO A 30 48.23 12.20 -1.34
CA PRO A 30 49.45 11.54 -1.79
C PRO A 30 49.75 10.31 -0.97
N SER A 31 50.27 9.31 -1.64
CA SER A 31 50.77 8.04 -1.16
C SER A 31 52.13 8.20 -0.48
N ASP A 32 52.36 7.34 0.49
CA ASP A 32 53.54 6.51 0.77
C ASP A 32 54.45 6.86 1.95
N LEU A 33 54.89 5.75 2.57
CA LEU A 33 56.04 5.45 3.43
C LEU A 33 55.89 5.64 4.95
N GLY A 34 55.79 4.52 5.54
CA GLY A 34 56.19 3.85 6.72
C GLY A 34 56.92 4.59 7.88
N VAL A 35 56.62 4.15 9.06
CA VAL A 35 57.52 3.62 10.15
C VAL A 35 56.72 3.54 11.44
N ASN A 36 56.96 2.44 12.16
CA ASN A 36 56.42 2.03 13.43
C ASN A 36 56.46 3.12 14.53
N ASP A 37 55.44 3.17 15.39
CA ASP A 37 55.71 3.09 16.83
C ASP A 37 54.50 2.61 17.65
N GLU A 38 54.77 1.77 18.60
CA GLU A 38 53.84 1.14 19.51
C GLU A 38 53.33 2.16 20.56
N ASN A 39 52.02 2.29 20.72
CA ASN A 39 51.44 2.57 22.02
C ASN A 39 50.03 1.98 22.15
N LYS A 40 49.99 0.94 22.94
CA LYS A 40 48.86 0.10 23.29
C LYS A 40 47.98 0.84 24.29
N ALA A 41 46.82 1.30 23.89
CA ALA A 41 45.73 1.61 24.77
C ALA A 41 44.51 0.81 24.35
N THR A 42 44.29 -0.29 25.03
CA THR A 42 43.10 -1.15 24.92
C THR A 42 41.87 -0.37 25.38
N ILE A 43 41.06 0.06 24.45
CA ILE A 43 39.68 0.41 24.73
C ILE A 43 38.87 -0.86 24.45
N PRO A 44 38.09 -1.38 25.44
CA PRO A 44 37.21 -2.51 25.16
C PRO A 44 36.15 -2.06 24.18
N ALA A 45 36.24 -2.53 22.94
CA ALA A 45 35.14 -2.45 21.98
C ALA A 45 34.00 -3.28 22.56
N ALA A 46 33.03 -2.60 23.18
CA ALA A 46 31.70 -3.15 23.29
C ALA A 46 31.16 -3.23 21.84
N ALA A 47 31.45 -4.35 21.18
CA ALA A 47 30.75 -4.73 19.99
C ALA A 47 29.29 -4.89 20.37
N THR A 48 28.48 -3.88 20.11
CA THR A 48 27.06 -4.05 19.94
C THR A 48 26.92 -5.04 18.80
N VAL A 49 26.71 -6.29 19.16
CA VAL A 49 26.21 -7.30 18.23
C VAL A 49 24.82 -6.79 17.82
N ASP A 50 24.76 -5.97 16.78
CA ASP A 50 23.53 -5.75 16.03
C ASP A 50 23.13 -7.14 15.55
N SER A 51 22.17 -7.74 16.24
CA SER A 51 21.60 -9.00 15.84
C SER A 51 21.03 -8.79 14.44
N VAL A 52 21.73 -9.36 13.45
CA VAL A 52 21.29 -9.32 12.05
C VAL A 52 19.96 -10.04 12.00
N ILE A 53 18.89 -9.29 11.74
CA ILE A 53 17.57 -9.88 11.58
C ILE A 53 17.49 -10.44 10.17
N ASP A 54 17.30 -11.74 10.09
CA ASP A 54 17.09 -12.43 8.84
C ASP A 54 15.66 -12.16 8.33
N TYR A 55 15.58 -11.49 7.18
CA TYR A 55 14.35 -11.37 6.41
C TYR A 55 14.19 -12.61 5.52
N ILE A 56 13.68 -13.69 6.11
CA ILE A 56 13.54 -14.98 5.43
C ILE A 56 12.39 -14.87 4.43
N ALA A 57 12.62 -15.25 3.16
CA ALA A 57 11.56 -15.32 2.18
C ALA A 57 10.55 -16.43 2.55
N SER A 58 9.31 -16.34 2.08
CA SER A 58 8.25 -17.29 2.49
C SER A 58 8.58 -18.71 2.05
N GLU A 59 9.20 -18.87 0.88
CA GLU A 59 9.68 -20.13 0.31
C GLU A 59 10.84 -20.77 1.09
N ASP A 60 11.61 -19.97 1.84
CA ASP A 60 12.76 -20.42 2.63
C ASP A 60 12.38 -20.75 4.08
N LEU A 61 11.16 -20.42 4.50
CA LEU A 61 10.67 -20.76 5.83
C LEU A 61 10.49 -22.26 5.98
N LYS A 62 10.97 -22.82 7.09
CA LYS A 62 10.76 -24.23 7.43
C LYS A 62 9.60 -24.39 8.40
N ALA A 63 8.92 -25.54 8.33
CA ALA A 63 7.86 -25.90 9.28
C ALA A 63 8.39 -25.91 10.72
N ILE A 64 7.48 -25.67 11.67
CA ILE A 64 7.76 -25.78 13.10
C ILE A 64 7.75 -27.27 13.47
N GLU A 65 8.79 -27.75 14.16
CA GLU A 65 8.90 -29.14 14.58
C GLU A 65 7.83 -29.55 15.60
N ASP A 66 7.56 -28.67 16.58
CA ASP A 66 6.53 -28.87 17.60
C ASP A 66 5.56 -27.69 17.61
N PRO A 67 4.55 -27.70 16.72
CA PRO A 67 3.59 -26.60 16.61
C PRO A 67 2.64 -26.52 17.82
N GLU A 68 2.34 -27.63 18.49
CA GLU A 68 1.42 -27.67 19.64
C GLU A 68 1.97 -26.93 20.84
N THR A 69 3.26 -27.13 21.14
CA THR A 69 3.93 -26.41 22.22
C THR A 69 4.20 -24.96 21.81
N LYS A 70 4.64 -24.72 20.58
CA LYS A 70 5.00 -23.39 20.12
C LYS A 70 3.83 -22.40 20.06
N ILE A 71 2.63 -22.87 19.69
CA ILE A 71 1.45 -21.99 19.63
C ILE A 71 1.07 -21.45 21.03
N GLN A 72 1.32 -22.21 22.09
CA GLN A 72 0.98 -21.82 23.45
C GLN A 72 1.78 -20.59 23.93
N THR A 73 3.04 -20.47 23.50
CA THR A 73 3.93 -19.37 23.88
C THR A 73 3.91 -18.20 22.91
N LEU A 74 3.36 -18.40 21.70
CA LEU A 74 3.44 -17.43 20.60
C LEU A 74 2.92 -16.03 20.99
N MET A 75 1.77 -15.95 21.67
CA MET A 75 1.16 -14.66 22.03
C MET A 75 1.98 -13.91 23.11
N GLU A 76 2.61 -14.62 24.03
CA GLU A 76 3.50 -14.04 25.06
C GLU A 76 4.77 -13.53 24.39
N GLU A 77 5.35 -14.29 23.47
CA GLU A 77 6.54 -13.91 22.72
C GLU A 77 6.28 -12.67 21.85
N LEU A 78 5.13 -12.60 21.18
CA LEU A 78 4.70 -11.43 20.39
C LEU A 78 4.49 -10.18 21.27
N ALA A 79 4.20 -10.34 22.55
CA ALA A 79 4.06 -9.26 23.53
C ALA A 79 5.38 -8.90 24.23
N SER A 80 6.49 -9.55 23.89
CA SER A 80 7.79 -9.33 24.50
C SER A 80 8.27 -7.89 24.35
N LYS A 81 9.00 -7.39 25.36
CA LYS A 81 9.73 -6.11 25.27
C LYS A 81 10.98 -6.21 24.40
N ASP A 82 11.50 -7.42 24.22
CA ASP A 82 12.63 -7.68 23.33
C ASP A 82 12.13 -7.75 21.87
N TRP A 83 12.47 -6.74 21.12
CA TRP A 83 12.06 -6.61 19.73
C TRP A 83 12.62 -7.70 18.82
N THR A 84 13.75 -8.32 19.15
CA THR A 84 14.33 -9.45 18.39
C THR A 84 13.47 -10.70 18.54
N LYS A 85 13.00 -10.96 19.78
CA LYS A 85 12.02 -12.03 20.05
C LYS A 85 10.72 -11.79 19.28
N VAL A 86 10.24 -10.54 19.23
CA VAL A 86 9.03 -10.21 18.46
C VAL A 86 9.24 -10.47 16.96
N CYS A 87 10.41 -10.14 16.39
CA CYS A 87 10.72 -10.44 15.00
C CYS A 87 10.72 -11.96 14.72
N GLU A 88 11.33 -12.76 15.59
CA GLU A 88 11.32 -14.21 15.46
C GLU A 88 9.88 -14.78 15.62
N SER A 89 9.12 -14.24 16.56
CA SER A 89 7.72 -14.66 16.73
C SER A 89 6.84 -14.30 15.53
N LEU A 90 7.12 -13.18 14.85
CA LEU A 90 6.48 -12.85 13.56
C LEU A 90 6.87 -13.86 12.46
N ASN A 91 8.12 -14.34 12.42
CA ASN A 91 8.50 -15.43 11.54
C ASN A 91 7.78 -16.73 11.92
N ASN A 92 7.54 -16.99 13.21
CA ASN A 92 6.74 -18.13 13.63
C ASN A 92 5.26 -17.99 13.23
N VAL A 93 4.67 -16.79 13.28
CA VAL A 93 3.34 -16.53 12.71
C VAL A 93 3.30 -16.92 11.23
N ARG A 94 4.32 -16.55 10.45
CA ARG A 94 4.43 -16.91 9.03
C ARG A 94 4.52 -18.42 8.83
N ARG A 95 5.36 -19.11 9.63
CA ARG A 95 5.47 -20.58 9.60
C ARG A 95 4.14 -21.24 9.92
N PHE A 96 3.42 -20.77 10.95
CA PHE A 96 2.08 -21.24 11.26
C PHE A 96 1.10 -21.00 10.12
N ALA A 97 1.10 -19.82 9.53
CA ALA A 97 0.22 -19.50 8.41
C ALA A 97 0.44 -20.44 7.23
N ILE A 98 1.70 -20.74 6.89
CA ILE A 98 2.06 -21.57 5.73
C ILE A 98 1.84 -23.06 5.99
N TYR A 99 2.30 -23.57 7.14
CA TYR A 99 2.38 -25.00 7.38
C TYR A 99 1.34 -25.55 8.34
N HIS A 100 0.83 -24.72 9.25
CA HIS A 100 -0.07 -25.14 10.34
C HIS A 100 -1.21 -24.15 10.56
N PRO A 101 -1.97 -23.73 9.50
CA PRO A 101 -2.93 -22.63 9.60
C PRO A 101 -4.02 -22.86 10.63
N SER A 102 -4.43 -24.12 10.87
CA SER A 102 -5.46 -24.47 11.85
C SER A 102 -5.16 -23.99 13.27
N PHE A 103 -3.88 -23.96 13.66
CA PHE A 103 -3.46 -23.48 14.98
C PHE A 103 -3.61 -21.95 15.14
N LEU A 104 -3.50 -21.18 14.03
CA LEU A 104 -3.67 -19.74 14.08
C LEU A 104 -5.14 -19.28 14.11
N VAL A 105 -6.06 -20.07 13.55
CA VAL A 105 -7.48 -19.65 13.45
C VAL A 105 -8.04 -19.10 14.77
N PRO A 106 -7.86 -19.77 15.94
CA PRO A 106 -8.43 -19.28 17.20
C PRO A 106 -7.87 -17.95 17.71
N ILE A 107 -6.67 -17.56 17.25
CA ILE A 107 -5.97 -16.36 17.73
C ILE A 107 -5.67 -15.37 16.60
N LEU A 108 -6.19 -15.61 15.38
CA LEU A 108 -5.86 -14.87 14.17
C LEU A 108 -6.09 -13.36 14.32
N ASP A 109 -7.24 -12.96 14.86
CA ASP A 109 -7.57 -11.55 15.08
C ASP A 109 -6.59 -10.87 16.04
N LYS A 110 -6.22 -11.56 17.12
CA LYS A 110 -5.22 -11.05 18.07
C LYS A 110 -3.85 -10.89 17.42
N VAL A 111 -3.44 -11.85 16.60
CA VAL A 111 -2.19 -11.81 15.84
C VAL A 111 -2.20 -10.61 14.87
N MET A 112 -3.27 -10.41 14.10
CA MET A 112 -3.40 -9.27 13.20
C MET A 112 -3.30 -7.92 13.93
N LEU A 113 -3.92 -7.78 15.11
CA LEU A 113 -3.82 -6.55 15.91
C LEU A 113 -2.40 -6.32 16.45
N VAL A 114 -1.67 -7.39 16.81
CA VAL A 114 -0.25 -7.28 17.19
C VAL A 114 0.60 -6.84 15.99
N MET A 115 0.33 -7.37 14.80
CA MET A 115 1.01 -6.97 13.57
C MET A 115 0.78 -5.49 13.25
N VAL A 116 -0.44 -4.98 13.42
CA VAL A 116 -0.76 -3.55 13.30
C VAL A 116 0.10 -2.71 14.24
N LYS A 117 0.27 -3.11 15.51
CA LYS A 117 1.14 -2.43 16.46
C LYS A 117 2.62 -2.50 16.05
N ALA A 118 3.08 -3.65 15.57
CA ALA A 118 4.47 -3.85 15.14
C ALA A 118 4.79 -3.04 13.88
N MET A 119 3.85 -2.88 12.94
CA MET A 119 3.99 -1.98 11.79
C MET A 119 4.17 -0.52 12.19
N ASN A 120 3.58 -0.10 13.31
CA ASN A 120 3.70 1.27 13.83
C ASN A 120 4.99 1.51 14.64
N ASN A 121 5.77 0.47 14.89
CA ASN A 121 7.04 0.60 15.62
C ASN A 121 8.07 1.38 14.78
N PRO A 122 8.89 2.27 15.38
CA PRO A 122 9.95 2.98 14.69
C PRO A 122 11.06 2.06 14.15
N ARG A 123 11.20 0.84 14.68
CA ARG A 123 12.14 -0.17 14.19
C ARG A 123 11.66 -0.76 12.88
N SER A 124 12.40 -0.50 11.81
CA SER A 124 12.07 -0.95 10.46
C SER A 124 11.95 -2.47 10.34
N ALA A 125 12.68 -3.22 11.16
CA ALA A 125 12.65 -4.68 11.18
C ALA A 125 11.29 -5.23 11.61
N LEU A 126 10.72 -4.70 12.70
CA LEU A 126 9.38 -5.07 13.14
C LEU A 126 8.32 -4.73 12.09
N CYS A 127 8.43 -3.53 11.51
CA CYS A 127 7.53 -3.10 10.44
C CYS A 127 7.59 -4.07 9.25
N LYS A 128 8.80 -4.38 8.74
CA LYS A 128 8.97 -5.25 7.56
C LYS A 128 8.49 -6.67 7.84
N ASN A 129 8.88 -7.29 8.98
CA ASN A 129 8.44 -8.64 9.32
C ASN A 129 6.92 -8.74 9.47
N SER A 130 6.26 -7.69 10.02
CA SER A 130 4.79 -7.65 10.10
C SER A 130 4.13 -7.56 8.74
N ILE A 131 4.72 -6.82 7.80
CA ILE A 131 4.22 -6.72 6.42
C ILE A 131 4.36 -8.08 5.70
N MET A 132 5.52 -8.74 5.85
CA MET A 132 5.74 -10.08 5.29
C MET A 132 4.75 -11.09 5.89
N ALA A 133 4.51 -11.03 7.21
CA ALA A 133 3.52 -11.87 7.88
C ALA A 133 2.09 -11.62 7.35
N SER A 134 1.76 -10.37 6.99
CA SER A 134 0.45 -10.06 6.38
C SER A 134 0.27 -10.76 5.04
N SER A 135 1.31 -10.82 4.20
CA SER A 135 1.26 -11.53 2.92
C SER A 135 0.96 -13.01 3.11
N ASP A 136 1.68 -13.66 4.04
CA ASP A 136 1.51 -15.10 4.30
C ASP A 136 0.14 -15.40 4.92
N ILE A 137 -0.38 -14.51 5.78
CA ILE A 137 -1.72 -14.62 6.34
C ILE A 137 -2.79 -14.47 5.24
N PHE A 138 -2.65 -13.49 4.32
CA PHE A 138 -3.60 -13.34 3.22
C PHE A 138 -3.65 -14.58 2.35
N ASN A 139 -2.49 -15.13 1.99
CA ASN A 139 -2.39 -16.33 1.18
C ASN A 139 -3.03 -17.57 1.83
N SER A 140 -2.93 -17.66 3.17
CA SER A 140 -3.38 -18.86 3.89
C SER A 140 -4.85 -18.81 4.35
N PHE A 141 -5.37 -17.62 4.62
CA PHE A 141 -6.68 -17.48 5.25
C PHE A 141 -7.73 -16.78 4.38
N GLY A 142 -7.35 -16.15 3.28
CA GLY A 142 -8.24 -15.57 2.26
C GLY A 142 -9.60 -15.11 2.76
N ASP A 143 -10.61 -15.94 2.53
CA ASP A 143 -12.02 -15.63 2.81
C ASP A 143 -12.32 -15.30 4.28
N LYS A 144 -11.58 -15.90 5.22
CA LYS A 144 -11.84 -15.78 6.65
C LYS A 144 -11.46 -14.42 7.23
N ILE A 145 -10.56 -13.69 6.55
CA ILE A 145 -9.95 -12.46 7.09
C ILE A 145 -10.83 -11.24 6.87
N VAL A 146 -11.49 -11.14 5.72
CA VAL A 146 -12.24 -9.94 5.31
C VAL A 146 -13.38 -9.60 6.28
N ALA A 147 -13.98 -10.62 6.89
CA ALA A 147 -15.05 -10.48 7.87
C ALA A 147 -14.56 -10.16 9.29
N SER A 148 -13.24 -10.24 9.54
CA SER A 148 -12.65 -9.96 10.85
C SER A 148 -12.61 -8.46 11.15
N ASP A 149 -12.93 -8.08 12.40
CA ASP A 149 -12.79 -6.69 12.87
C ASP A 149 -11.32 -6.23 12.89
N ALA A 150 -10.37 -7.14 12.91
CA ALA A 150 -8.93 -6.84 12.84
C ALA A 150 -8.45 -6.53 11.42
N PHE A 151 -9.25 -6.83 10.38
CA PHE A 151 -8.87 -6.58 8.99
C PHE A 151 -8.81 -5.08 8.65
N ASP A 152 -9.80 -4.29 9.04
CA ASP A 152 -9.86 -2.86 8.72
C ASP A 152 -8.66 -2.08 9.28
N PRO A 153 -8.23 -2.26 10.55
CA PRO A 153 -6.99 -1.69 11.05
C PRO A 153 -5.74 -2.16 10.29
N LEU A 154 -5.68 -3.43 9.89
CA LEU A 154 -4.57 -3.99 9.13
C LEU A 154 -4.49 -3.37 7.73
N LEU A 155 -5.61 -3.30 7.01
CA LEU A 155 -5.72 -2.68 5.70
C LEU A 155 -5.27 -1.21 5.74
N LEU A 156 -5.77 -0.43 6.72
CA LEU A 156 -5.34 0.96 6.87
C LEU A 156 -3.83 1.08 7.07
N GLN A 157 -3.24 0.23 7.92
CA GLN A 157 -1.79 0.25 8.14
C GLN A 157 -1.00 -0.11 6.87
N LEU A 158 -1.44 -1.08 6.10
CA LEU A 158 -0.79 -1.41 4.83
C LEU A 158 -0.88 -0.25 3.84
N LEU A 159 -2.05 0.39 3.67
CA LEU A 159 -2.18 1.58 2.82
C LEU A 159 -1.28 2.74 3.28
N LEU A 160 -1.16 2.96 4.61
CA LEU A 160 -0.24 3.94 5.19
C LEU A 160 1.23 3.59 4.91
N LYS A 161 1.64 2.33 5.05
CA LYS A 161 3.02 1.89 4.81
C LYS A 161 3.39 1.92 3.33
N ALA A 162 2.48 1.56 2.43
CA ALA A 162 2.65 1.71 0.98
C ALA A 162 2.82 3.17 0.54
N SER A 163 2.40 4.11 1.39
CA SER A 163 2.47 5.55 1.15
C SER A 163 3.73 6.21 1.70
N GLN A 164 4.63 5.46 2.35
CA GLN A 164 5.85 5.99 2.99
C GLN A 164 7.00 6.18 2.01
N ASP A 165 7.95 7.04 2.39
CA ASP A 165 9.11 7.36 1.55
C ASP A 165 10.21 6.28 1.59
N LYS A 166 10.26 5.44 2.65
CA LYS A 166 11.24 4.35 2.76
C LYS A 166 10.98 3.27 1.71
N LYS A 167 11.83 3.23 0.68
CA LYS A 167 11.69 2.36 -0.49
C LYS A 167 11.43 0.89 -0.12
N PHE A 168 12.25 0.31 0.74
CA PHE A 168 12.14 -1.12 1.11
C PHE A 168 10.83 -1.46 1.86
N VAL A 169 10.26 -0.51 2.66
CA VAL A 169 8.97 -0.69 3.33
C VAL A 169 7.85 -0.64 2.29
N ARG A 170 7.93 0.33 1.37
CA ARG A 170 6.93 0.50 0.31
C ARG A 170 6.87 -0.72 -0.60
N GLU A 171 8.03 -1.20 -1.09
CA GLU A 171 8.11 -2.37 -1.96
C GLU A 171 7.53 -3.63 -1.30
N GLU A 172 7.86 -3.87 -0.02
CA GLU A 172 7.32 -5.01 0.70
C GLU A 172 5.82 -4.88 0.93
N THR A 173 5.34 -3.65 1.20
CA THR A 173 3.90 -3.42 1.39
C THR A 173 3.12 -3.55 0.08
N GLU A 174 3.71 -3.16 -1.05
CA GLU A 174 3.09 -3.37 -2.37
C GLU A 174 2.92 -4.85 -2.69
N LYS A 175 3.88 -5.71 -2.30
CA LYS A 175 3.74 -7.17 -2.38
C LYS A 175 2.60 -7.67 -1.47
N ALA A 176 2.50 -7.16 -0.23
CA ALA A 176 1.43 -7.55 0.68
C ALA A 176 0.04 -7.13 0.17
N LEU A 177 -0.09 -5.92 -0.40
CA LEU A 177 -1.33 -5.48 -1.04
C LEU A 177 -1.66 -6.31 -2.29
N GLN A 178 -0.65 -6.76 -3.03
CA GLN A 178 -0.84 -7.67 -4.16
C GLN A 178 -1.35 -9.04 -3.67
N ALA A 179 -0.69 -9.65 -2.68
CA ALA A 179 -1.12 -10.91 -2.07
C ALA A 179 -2.55 -10.80 -1.52
N MET A 180 -2.89 -9.68 -0.91
CA MET A 180 -4.25 -9.39 -0.44
C MET A 180 -5.28 -9.44 -1.58
N VAL A 181 -5.02 -8.74 -2.67
CA VAL A 181 -5.94 -8.74 -3.82
C VAL A 181 -6.04 -10.13 -4.45
N GLU A 182 -4.93 -10.87 -4.54
CA GLU A 182 -4.90 -12.20 -5.14
C GLU A 182 -5.63 -13.25 -4.30
N SER A 183 -5.57 -13.13 -2.98
CA SER A 183 -6.06 -14.16 -2.07
C SER A 183 -7.48 -13.93 -1.55
N LEU A 184 -7.90 -12.66 -1.40
CA LEU A 184 -9.20 -12.33 -0.81
C LEU A 184 -10.33 -12.33 -1.85
N PRO A 185 -11.60 -12.57 -1.43
CA PRO A 185 -12.78 -12.42 -2.28
C PRO A 185 -12.90 -10.99 -2.79
N PRO A 186 -12.90 -10.77 -4.11
CA PRO A 186 -12.77 -9.42 -4.66
C PRO A 186 -13.95 -8.50 -4.32
N LEU A 187 -15.19 -9.01 -4.27
CA LEU A 187 -16.36 -8.21 -3.91
C LEU A 187 -16.27 -7.69 -2.46
N ALA A 188 -15.98 -8.57 -1.52
CA ALA A 188 -15.87 -8.21 -0.11
C ALA A 188 -14.70 -7.22 0.12
N LEU A 189 -13.55 -7.48 -0.52
CA LEU A 189 -12.40 -6.58 -0.45
C LEU A 189 -12.68 -5.23 -1.08
N LEU A 190 -13.41 -5.18 -2.21
CA LEU A 190 -13.76 -3.94 -2.88
C LEU A 190 -14.59 -3.03 -1.96
N HIS A 191 -15.60 -3.55 -1.24
CA HIS A 191 -16.37 -2.78 -0.27
C HIS A 191 -15.48 -2.16 0.83
N LYS A 192 -14.48 -2.88 1.31
CA LYS A 192 -13.50 -2.38 2.28
C LYS A 192 -12.59 -1.29 1.72
N LEU A 193 -12.18 -1.40 0.47
CA LEU A 193 -11.30 -0.43 -0.20
C LEU A 193 -12.01 0.87 -0.57
N LEU A 194 -13.31 0.84 -0.90
CA LEU A 194 -14.08 2.01 -1.30
C LEU A 194 -14.14 3.10 -0.22
N VAL A 195 -14.04 2.74 1.05
CA VAL A 195 -13.99 3.70 2.16
C VAL A 195 -12.81 4.68 2.02
N TYR A 196 -11.74 4.27 1.33
CA TYR A 196 -10.51 5.06 1.19
C TYR A 196 -10.47 5.95 -0.05
N VAL A 197 -11.42 5.88 -0.98
CA VAL A 197 -11.43 6.73 -2.19
C VAL A 197 -11.64 8.21 -1.89
N THR A 198 -12.24 8.53 -0.74
CA THR A 198 -12.44 9.91 -0.25
C THR A 198 -11.49 10.29 0.89
N HIS A 199 -10.51 9.44 1.21
CA HIS A 199 -9.59 9.66 2.32
C HIS A 199 -8.79 10.96 2.13
N SER A 200 -8.57 11.75 3.21
CA SER A 200 -7.88 13.04 3.16
C SER A 200 -6.42 12.95 2.67
N ASN A 201 -5.74 11.86 2.98
CA ASN A 201 -4.38 11.60 2.50
C ASN A 201 -4.41 11.08 1.05
N LEU A 202 -3.86 11.90 0.13
CA LEU A 202 -3.80 11.59 -1.31
C LEU A 202 -3.09 10.27 -1.63
N ARG A 203 -2.01 9.95 -0.92
CA ARG A 203 -1.23 8.74 -1.16
C ARG A 203 -2.01 7.48 -0.77
N ILE A 204 -2.80 7.54 0.32
CA ILE A 204 -3.71 6.45 0.72
C ILE A 204 -4.77 6.23 -0.34
N ARG A 205 -5.42 7.32 -0.83
CA ARG A 205 -6.39 7.23 -1.92
C ARG A 205 -5.79 6.56 -3.16
N ALA A 206 -4.58 6.95 -3.55
CA ALA A 206 -3.91 6.39 -4.71
C ALA A 206 -3.64 4.89 -4.54
N LYS A 207 -3.13 4.45 -3.38
CA LYS A 207 -2.91 3.02 -3.11
C LYS A 207 -4.22 2.22 -3.05
N ALA A 208 -5.28 2.80 -2.49
CA ALA A 208 -6.62 2.22 -2.52
C ALA A 208 -7.13 2.11 -3.97
N ALA A 209 -6.99 3.16 -4.78
CA ALA A 209 -7.41 3.17 -6.19
C ALA A 209 -6.72 2.06 -7.01
N VAL A 210 -5.40 1.88 -6.82
CA VAL A 210 -4.65 0.78 -7.47
C VAL A 210 -5.18 -0.58 -7.03
N SER A 211 -5.43 -0.78 -5.74
CA SER A 211 -5.99 -2.03 -5.23
C SER A 211 -7.42 -2.27 -5.74
N ILE A 212 -8.26 -1.23 -5.84
CA ILE A 212 -9.59 -1.28 -6.45
C ILE A 212 -9.52 -1.75 -7.89
N SER A 213 -8.69 -1.11 -8.72
CA SER A 213 -8.54 -1.48 -10.14
C SER A 213 -8.13 -2.94 -10.31
N LYS A 214 -7.22 -3.44 -9.47
CA LYS A 214 -6.81 -4.85 -9.45
C LYS A 214 -7.95 -5.77 -9.01
N CYS A 215 -8.75 -5.39 -8.01
CA CYS A 215 -9.93 -6.14 -7.59
C CYS A 215 -10.96 -6.24 -8.71
N VAL A 216 -11.23 -5.12 -9.41
CA VAL A 216 -12.15 -5.08 -10.56
C VAL A 216 -11.66 -6.01 -11.66
N SER A 217 -10.37 -5.99 -11.97
CA SER A 217 -9.76 -6.91 -12.94
C SER A 217 -9.93 -8.38 -12.54
N LYS A 218 -9.71 -8.69 -11.26
CA LYS A 218 -9.79 -10.06 -10.74
C LYS A 218 -11.22 -10.60 -10.73
N MET A 219 -12.23 -9.77 -10.44
CA MET A 219 -13.61 -10.25 -10.32
C MET A 219 -14.23 -10.63 -11.66
N GLY A 220 -13.68 -10.15 -12.77
CA GLY A 220 -14.18 -10.45 -14.11
C GLY A 220 -15.58 -9.89 -14.37
N LEU A 221 -16.18 -10.30 -15.52
CA LEU A 221 -17.45 -9.75 -15.98
C LEU A 221 -18.60 -9.99 -14.99
N GLU A 222 -18.74 -11.21 -14.50
CA GLU A 222 -19.86 -11.56 -13.61
C GLU A 222 -19.77 -10.83 -12.25
N GLY A 223 -18.58 -10.76 -11.67
CA GLY A 223 -18.39 -10.00 -10.43
C GLY A 223 -18.61 -8.50 -10.62
N MET A 224 -18.22 -7.93 -11.76
CA MET A 224 -18.51 -6.54 -12.09
C MET A 224 -20.02 -6.28 -12.25
N LYS A 225 -20.76 -7.21 -12.88
CA LYS A 225 -22.22 -7.12 -12.97
C LYS A 225 -22.89 -7.24 -11.60
N GLU A 226 -22.43 -8.16 -10.75
CA GLU A 226 -22.92 -8.36 -9.39
C GLU A 226 -22.71 -7.11 -8.53
N PHE A 227 -21.51 -6.50 -8.59
CA PHE A 227 -21.23 -5.25 -7.88
C PHE A 227 -22.00 -4.05 -8.43
N GLY A 228 -22.25 -4.03 -9.73
CA GLY A 228 -22.90 -2.97 -10.47
C GLY A 228 -21.95 -2.09 -11.27
N LEU A 229 -22.04 -2.18 -12.60
CA LEU A 229 -21.19 -1.41 -13.53
C LEU A 229 -21.34 0.11 -13.33
N VAL A 230 -22.53 0.56 -12.95
CA VAL A 230 -22.82 1.98 -12.67
C VAL A 230 -22.00 2.46 -11.45
N SER A 231 -21.96 1.68 -10.38
CA SER A 231 -21.17 2.03 -9.19
C SER A 231 -19.68 2.08 -9.50
N LEU A 232 -19.18 1.13 -10.30
CA LEU A 232 -17.77 1.10 -10.70
C LEU A 232 -17.37 2.31 -11.54
N ILE A 233 -18.21 2.69 -12.52
CA ILE A 233 -17.90 3.84 -13.36
C ILE A 233 -17.97 5.18 -12.60
N GLN A 234 -18.87 5.30 -11.62
CA GLN A 234 -18.94 6.48 -10.76
C GLN A 234 -17.69 6.64 -9.90
N VAL A 235 -17.22 5.55 -9.27
CA VAL A 235 -15.96 5.54 -8.50
C VAL A 235 -14.77 5.90 -9.41
N ALA A 236 -14.70 5.34 -10.61
CA ALA A 236 -13.65 5.67 -11.56
C ALA A 236 -13.71 7.15 -11.99
N ALA A 237 -14.89 7.70 -12.22
CA ALA A 237 -15.09 9.10 -12.57
C ALA A 237 -14.56 10.06 -11.49
N ASP A 238 -14.78 9.75 -10.23
CA ASP A 238 -14.27 10.55 -9.12
C ASP A 238 -12.74 10.49 -9.04
N LEU A 239 -12.16 9.30 -9.18
CA LEU A 239 -10.72 9.07 -9.14
C LEU A 239 -9.95 9.67 -10.32
N LEU A 240 -10.57 9.85 -11.48
CA LEU A 240 -9.96 10.53 -12.64
C LEU A 240 -9.55 11.98 -12.34
N ASN A 241 -10.19 12.61 -11.36
CA ASN A 241 -9.88 13.97 -10.92
C ASN A 241 -8.88 14.01 -9.75
N ASP A 242 -8.33 12.86 -9.32
CA ASP A 242 -7.34 12.83 -8.24
C ASP A 242 -6.05 13.58 -8.63
N ARG A 243 -5.40 14.17 -7.61
CA ARG A 243 -4.14 14.91 -7.80
C ARG A 243 -2.98 13.99 -8.16
N LEU A 244 -3.00 12.74 -7.70
CA LEU A 244 -1.91 11.79 -7.95
C LEU A 244 -2.12 11.03 -9.27
N PRO A 245 -1.09 10.96 -10.14
CA PRO A 245 -1.17 10.22 -11.40
C PRO A 245 -1.56 8.76 -11.20
N GLU A 246 -0.98 8.11 -10.18
CA GLU A 246 -1.22 6.70 -9.84
C GLU A 246 -2.72 6.39 -9.64
N ALA A 247 -3.47 7.29 -8.98
CA ALA A 247 -4.91 7.16 -8.81
C ALA A 247 -5.67 7.32 -10.13
N ARG A 248 -5.25 8.30 -10.96
CA ARG A 248 -5.87 8.52 -12.28
C ARG A 248 -5.62 7.37 -13.25
N ASP A 249 -4.43 6.77 -13.21
CA ASP A 249 -4.08 5.63 -14.06
C ASP A 249 -4.87 4.38 -13.65
N ALA A 250 -5.02 4.14 -12.34
CA ALA A 250 -5.89 3.09 -11.82
C ALA A 250 -7.36 3.31 -12.23
N ALA A 251 -7.83 4.56 -12.21
CA ALA A 251 -9.17 4.91 -12.67
C ALA A 251 -9.35 4.64 -14.16
N ARG A 252 -8.38 5.00 -15.02
CA ARG A 252 -8.41 4.68 -16.45
C ARG A 252 -8.50 3.19 -16.70
N SER A 253 -7.68 2.39 -15.98
CA SER A 253 -7.75 0.93 -16.06
C SER A 253 -9.13 0.39 -15.68
N THR A 254 -9.76 0.95 -14.65
CA THR A 254 -11.13 0.58 -14.23
C THR A 254 -12.15 0.95 -15.31
N VAL A 255 -12.03 2.14 -15.92
CA VAL A 255 -12.90 2.57 -17.03
C VAL A 255 -12.83 1.58 -18.20
N MET A 256 -11.63 1.16 -18.59
CA MET A 256 -11.43 0.17 -19.66
C MET A 256 -12.12 -1.16 -19.36
N LEU A 257 -11.99 -1.67 -18.14
CA LEU A 257 -12.64 -2.91 -17.70
C LEU A 257 -14.17 -2.80 -17.73
N VAL A 258 -14.72 -1.66 -17.27
CA VAL A 258 -16.18 -1.41 -17.31
C VAL A 258 -16.65 -1.27 -18.76
N TYR A 259 -15.90 -0.60 -19.63
CA TYR A 259 -16.20 -0.51 -21.06
C TYR A 259 -16.33 -1.90 -21.69
N GLU A 260 -15.31 -2.75 -21.49
CA GLU A 260 -15.36 -4.13 -22.00
C GLU A 260 -16.56 -4.91 -21.45
N ALA A 261 -16.90 -4.71 -20.18
CA ALA A 261 -18.03 -5.38 -19.54
C ALA A 261 -19.38 -4.92 -20.12
N VAL A 262 -19.54 -3.62 -20.40
CA VAL A 262 -20.75 -3.06 -21.05
C VAL A 262 -20.92 -3.63 -22.45
N ILE A 263 -19.86 -3.62 -23.27
CA ILE A 263 -19.93 -4.11 -24.65
C ILE A 263 -20.26 -5.60 -24.69
N ARG A 264 -19.54 -6.43 -23.93
CA ARG A 264 -19.79 -7.87 -23.85
C ARG A 264 -21.19 -8.21 -23.30
N GLY A 265 -21.72 -7.38 -22.39
CA GLY A 265 -23.07 -7.56 -21.85
C GLY A 265 -24.15 -7.36 -22.91
N GLU A 266 -24.01 -6.38 -23.80
CA GLU A 266 -24.97 -6.10 -24.88
C GLU A 266 -24.85 -7.09 -26.04
N GLU A 267 -23.65 -7.57 -26.38
CA GLU A 267 -23.46 -8.65 -27.35
C GLU A 267 -24.24 -9.92 -27.00
N GLN A 268 -24.33 -10.24 -25.68
CA GLN A 268 -25.11 -11.38 -25.20
C GLN A 268 -26.62 -11.17 -25.30
N ASN A 269 -27.08 -9.91 -25.31
CA ASN A 269 -28.51 -9.57 -25.37
C ASN A 269 -29.07 -9.41 -26.80
N ASN A 270 -28.26 -9.66 -27.85
CA ASN A 270 -28.64 -9.55 -29.27
C ASN A 270 -29.27 -8.19 -29.66
N HIS A 271 -28.80 -7.09 -29.09
CA HIS A 271 -29.19 -5.75 -29.54
C HIS A 271 -28.49 -5.41 -30.85
N GLU A 272 -29.08 -5.80 -31.96
CA GLU A 272 -28.65 -5.43 -33.30
C GLU A 272 -28.93 -3.93 -33.52
N GLY A 273 -27.87 -3.13 -33.71
CA GLY A 273 -28.03 -1.79 -34.29
C GLY A 273 -27.14 -0.68 -33.77
N LEU A 274 -26.57 -0.77 -32.57
CA LEU A 274 -25.68 0.26 -32.03
C LEU A 274 -24.23 -0.18 -32.11
N SER A 275 -23.36 0.73 -32.52
CA SER A 275 -21.93 0.49 -32.44
C SER A 275 -21.45 0.42 -30.98
N PRO A 276 -20.33 -0.27 -30.68
CA PRO A 276 -19.75 -0.30 -29.31
C PRO A 276 -19.56 1.09 -28.68
N MET A 277 -19.26 2.08 -29.51
CA MET A 277 -19.05 3.45 -29.03
C MET A 277 -20.38 4.14 -28.68
N GLU A 278 -21.43 3.91 -29.45
CA GLU A 278 -22.76 4.45 -29.15
C GLU A 278 -23.34 3.83 -27.87
N LEU A 279 -23.17 2.52 -27.70
CA LEU A 279 -23.52 1.82 -26.45
C LEU A 279 -22.80 2.41 -25.24
N TRP A 280 -21.49 2.59 -25.35
CA TRP A 280 -20.68 3.20 -24.28
C TRP A 280 -21.12 4.63 -23.97
N GLN A 281 -21.33 5.43 -25.01
CA GLN A 281 -21.76 6.82 -24.83
C GLN A 281 -23.15 6.89 -24.18
N SER A 282 -24.09 6.05 -24.59
CA SER A 282 -25.42 5.93 -23.98
C SER A 282 -25.31 5.54 -22.51
N PHE A 283 -24.50 4.51 -22.18
CA PHE A 283 -24.27 4.09 -20.81
C PHE A 283 -23.68 5.23 -19.94
N CYS A 284 -22.66 5.92 -20.44
CA CYS A 284 -22.05 7.04 -19.72
C CYS A 284 -23.00 8.22 -19.53
N CYS A 285 -23.75 8.61 -20.57
CA CYS A 285 -24.68 9.73 -20.50
C CYS A 285 -25.84 9.47 -19.52
N SER A 286 -26.27 8.20 -19.40
CA SER A 286 -27.34 7.83 -18.48
C SER A 286 -26.92 7.80 -17.00
N ASN A 287 -25.62 7.61 -16.71
CA ASN A 287 -25.13 7.31 -15.35
C ASN A 287 -24.15 8.33 -14.79
N LEU A 288 -23.66 9.28 -15.59
CA LEU A 288 -22.63 10.26 -15.22
C LEU A 288 -23.08 11.68 -15.61
N THR A 289 -22.41 12.68 -15.03
CA THR A 289 -22.55 14.06 -15.50
C THR A 289 -21.99 14.22 -16.91
N ALA A 290 -22.45 15.22 -17.68
CA ALA A 290 -22.00 15.48 -19.05
C ALA A 290 -20.47 15.61 -19.16
N ILE A 291 -19.81 16.26 -18.18
CA ILE A 291 -18.35 16.44 -18.13
C ILE A 291 -17.64 15.08 -17.90
N GLN A 292 -18.15 14.27 -16.98
CA GLN A 292 -17.61 12.94 -16.70
C GLN A 292 -17.79 12.02 -17.92
N ALA A 293 -18.97 11.99 -18.54
CA ALA A 293 -19.24 11.18 -19.73
C ALA A 293 -18.29 11.53 -20.89
N GLN A 294 -18.05 12.82 -21.16
CA GLN A 294 -17.06 13.26 -22.15
C GLN A 294 -15.63 12.78 -21.81
N SER A 295 -15.28 12.79 -20.52
CA SER A 295 -13.96 12.31 -20.08
C SER A 295 -13.81 10.82 -20.30
N MET A 296 -14.87 10.02 -20.09
CA MET A 296 -14.89 8.58 -20.35
C MET A 296 -14.70 8.25 -21.84
N ALA A 297 -15.40 9.00 -22.72
CA ALA A 297 -15.27 8.82 -24.16
C ALA A 297 -13.82 9.05 -24.63
N LYS A 298 -13.13 10.07 -24.10
CA LYS A 298 -11.73 10.35 -24.44
C LYS A 298 -10.77 9.23 -24.04
N ILE A 299 -11.03 8.55 -22.92
CA ILE A 299 -10.16 7.45 -22.44
C ILE A 299 -10.20 6.26 -23.39
N ILE A 300 -11.36 5.96 -23.96
CA ILE A 300 -11.52 4.82 -24.90
C ILE A 300 -10.87 5.12 -26.26
N HIS A 301 -10.75 6.39 -26.65
CA HIS A 301 -10.12 6.81 -27.90
C HIS A 301 -8.60 7.03 -27.80
N SER A 302 -8.01 7.01 -26.60
CA SER A 302 -6.57 7.26 -26.37
C SER A 302 -5.76 5.95 -26.36
#